data_b769fb481900c63e1754a8977762ba70
#
_entry.id   b769fb481900c63e1754a8977762ba70
#
_cell.length_a   1.000
_cell.length_b   1.000
_cell.length_c   1.000
_cell.angle_alpha   90.00
_cell.angle_beta   90.00
_cell.angle_gamma   90.00
#
_symmetry.space_group_name_H-M   'P 1'
#
loop_
_entity.id
_entity.type
_entity.pdbx_description
1 polymer ?
#
loop_
_entity_poly.entity_id
_entity_poly.type
_entity_poly.pdbx_seq_one_letter_code
_entity_poly.pdbx_strand_id
1 'polypeptide(L)'
;MKYRVAIVVQGRFYMFDVAKALLARGHDVRLFTNYPRWAVARFGFPPERVTSYWLHSVLARSCHFVRDKFHGPYPEAWLHKLFGQWAARQVSRVRWDAVFCFSSVSEELISALKGTLSPSWLFRSSSHILRQAELLEAEERRAGVPIDRPSAWMIAREEREYAGADVIVTLSGFARDTFAGTSHEHKLVMVPLGVDVAHFRPTADKIEARRNRILGGAKLRVLFVGTKSYRKGLLELTQIVQTLTDRFEFRFVGPEEAQAHAHLAALRARAELVPAIPEAQLPEAYEWGDVFIFPTIEDGFAAVLTQASAAGLPILATGNCGAPDFIRDGETGWVLPVRAAESFIERLEWCDAHRSALAEMATRTAHEFQPRTWDEVARDFESAIEQRRLRGAELAETAS
;
A
#
# COMPACT_ATOMS: atom_id res chain seq x y z
N MET A 1 -11.33 -1.53 27.04
CA MET A 1 -10.11 -1.23 27.86
C MET A 1 -9.33 -0.10 27.19
N LYS A 2 -8.53 0.67 27.91
CA LYS A 2 -7.73 1.76 27.33
C LYS A 2 -6.28 1.31 27.21
N TYR A 3 -5.76 1.24 25.97
CA TYR A 3 -4.39 0.85 25.69
C TYR A 3 -3.47 2.06 25.53
N ARG A 4 -2.21 1.85 25.82
CA ARG A 4 -1.13 2.80 25.59
C ARG A 4 -0.31 2.32 24.39
N VAL A 5 -0.39 3.06 23.25
CA VAL A 5 0.19 2.63 21.97
C VAL A 5 1.23 3.64 21.49
N ALA A 6 2.46 3.17 21.23
CA ALA A 6 3.47 3.94 20.50
C ALA A 6 3.39 3.60 19.02
N ILE A 7 3.40 4.60 18.15
CA ILE A 7 3.45 4.44 16.70
C ILE A 7 4.71 5.09 16.17
N VAL A 8 5.59 4.29 15.57
CA VAL A 8 6.91 4.71 15.06
C VAL A 8 6.92 4.59 13.54
N VAL A 9 7.04 5.71 12.85
CA VAL A 9 6.97 5.73 11.39
C VAL A 9 7.92 6.76 10.78
N GLN A 10 8.73 6.32 9.81
CA GLN A 10 9.50 7.21 8.95
C GLN A 10 8.63 7.59 7.75
N GLY A 11 8.24 8.86 7.66
CA GLY A 11 7.28 9.31 6.65
C GLY A 11 5.85 9.42 7.16
N ARG A 12 4.89 9.63 6.25
CA ARG A 12 3.48 9.77 6.58
C ARG A 12 2.78 8.41 6.67
N PHE A 13 2.80 7.66 5.62
CA PHE A 13 2.06 6.42 5.44
C PHE A 13 0.65 6.41 6.11
N TYR A 14 -0.08 5.34 6.02
CA TYR A 14 -1.39 5.12 6.63
C TYR A 14 -1.39 5.08 8.18
N MET A 15 -0.18 5.05 8.80
CA MET A 15 -0.08 5.01 10.26
C MET A 15 -0.59 6.26 10.97
N PHE A 16 -0.68 7.39 10.26
CA PHE A 16 -1.33 8.58 10.83
C PHE A 16 -2.84 8.37 10.96
N ASP A 17 -3.45 7.61 10.04
CA ASP A 17 -4.87 7.28 10.08
C ASP A 17 -5.16 6.22 11.13
N VAL A 18 -4.30 5.21 11.28
CA VAL A 18 -4.34 4.25 12.40
C VAL A 18 -4.23 4.99 13.74
N ALA A 19 -3.28 5.93 13.86
CA ALA A 19 -3.09 6.72 15.08
C ALA A 19 -4.35 7.53 15.44
N LYS A 20 -4.97 8.19 14.45
CA LYS A 20 -6.22 8.95 14.64
C LYS A 20 -7.37 8.04 15.07
N ALA A 21 -7.52 6.91 14.41
CA ALA A 21 -8.59 5.98 14.72
C ALA A 21 -8.49 5.42 16.14
N LEU A 22 -7.31 4.98 16.56
CA LEU A 22 -7.07 4.51 17.93
C LEU A 22 -7.28 5.63 18.96
N LEU A 23 -6.85 6.86 18.65
CA LEU A 23 -7.06 8.02 19.52
C LEU A 23 -8.55 8.35 19.67
N ALA A 24 -9.32 8.33 18.58
CA ALA A 24 -10.76 8.56 18.56
C ALA A 24 -11.52 7.53 19.41
N ARG A 25 -11.01 6.31 19.54
CA ARG A 25 -11.54 5.26 20.40
C ARG A 25 -11.08 5.38 21.88
N GLY A 26 -10.36 6.44 22.22
CA GLY A 26 -10.00 6.78 23.60
C GLY A 26 -8.69 6.18 24.10
N HIS A 27 -7.87 5.57 23.22
CA HIS A 27 -6.56 5.05 23.59
C HIS A 27 -5.53 6.16 23.83
N ASP A 28 -4.49 5.88 24.62
CA ASP A 28 -3.35 6.79 24.79
C ASP A 28 -2.33 6.52 23.67
N VAL A 29 -2.42 7.27 22.57
CA VAL A 29 -1.58 7.11 21.39
C VAL A 29 -0.53 8.18 21.33
N ARG A 30 0.74 7.78 21.08
CA ARG A 30 1.86 8.68 20.79
C ARG A 30 2.52 8.34 19.47
N LEU A 31 2.74 9.37 18.66
CA LEU A 31 3.37 9.25 17.35
C LEU A 31 4.83 9.70 17.42
N PHE A 32 5.74 8.83 16.97
CA PHE A 32 7.17 9.07 16.83
C PHE A 32 7.50 9.06 15.33
N THR A 33 7.89 10.21 14.80
CA THR A 33 8.09 10.36 13.34
C THR A 33 9.18 11.36 13.01
N ASN A 34 9.67 11.31 11.78
CA ASN A 34 10.56 12.33 11.24
C ASN A 34 9.81 13.54 10.64
N TYR A 35 8.46 13.55 10.67
CA TYR A 35 7.67 14.72 10.26
C TYR A 35 7.66 15.79 11.34
N PRO A 36 7.75 17.09 10.98
CA PRO A 36 7.58 18.19 11.92
C PRO A 36 6.18 18.17 12.52
N ARG A 37 6.04 18.54 13.81
CA ARG A 37 4.74 18.55 14.52
C ARG A 37 3.66 19.34 13.79
N TRP A 38 4.01 20.52 13.24
CA TRP A 38 3.08 21.34 12.48
C TRP A 38 2.57 20.66 11.19
N ALA A 39 3.41 19.86 10.56
CA ALA A 39 3.01 19.09 9.38
C ALA A 39 2.09 17.93 9.75
N VAL A 40 2.33 17.26 10.88
CA VAL A 40 1.44 16.20 11.40
C VAL A 40 0.06 16.77 11.75
N ALA A 41 0.01 17.97 12.35
CA ALA A 41 -1.26 18.63 12.68
C ALA A 41 -2.17 18.85 11.47
N ARG A 42 -1.59 19.10 10.28
CA ARG A 42 -2.36 19.24 9.02
C ARG A 42 -3.09 17.96 8.61
N PHE A 43 -2.67 16.80 9.13
CA PHE A 43 -3.32 15.51 8.91
C PHE A 43 -4.30 15.13 10.04
N GLY A 44 -4.63 16.08 10.92
CA GLY A 44 -5.64 15.92 11.96
C GLY A 44 -5.17 15.14 13.19
N PHE A 45 -3.86 14.95 13.40
CA PHE A 45 -3.34 14.33 14.63
C PHE A 45 -2.78 15.40 15.59
N PRO A 46 -3.07 15.33 16.92
CA PRO A 46 -2.68 16.34 17.90
C PRO A 46 -1.16 16.49 18.01
N PRO A 47 -0.60 17.70 17.82
CA PRO A 47 0.84 17.91 17.78
C PRO A 47 1.53 17.71 19.15
N GLU A 48 0.80 17.82 20.27
CA GLU A 48 1.30 17.54 21.63
C GLU A 48 1.54 16.04 21.88
N ARG A 49 0.94 15.18 21.06
CA ARG A 49 1.16 13.72 21.10
C ARG A 49 2.23 13.25 20.13
N VAL A 50 2.96 14.18 19.49
CA VAL A 50 3.99 13.89 18.50
C VAL A 50 5.38 14.12 19.08
N THR A 51 6.24 13.11 19.00
CA THR A 51 7.70 13.25 19.18
C THR A 51 8.32 13.22 17.79
N SER A 52 8.97 14.33 17.42
CA SER A 52 9.44 14.54 16.04
C SER A 52 10.97 14.54 15.96
N TYR A 53 11.51 13.80 14.99
CA TYR A 53 12.90 13.88 14.56
C TYR A 53 13.01 14.59 13.20
N TRP A 54 12.50 15.81 13.11
CA TRP A 54 12.40 16.57 11.86
C TRP A 54 13.76 16.81 11.16
N LEU A 55 14.86 16.91 11.94
CA LEU A 55 16.21 17.02 11.38
C LEU A 55 16.58 15.82 10.50
N HIS A 56 16.15 14.60 10.86
CA HIS A 56 16.32 13.42 10.03
C HIS A 56 15.61 13.58 8.67
N SER A 57 14.43 14.19 8.65
CA SER A 57 13.70 14.45 7.39
C SER A 57 14.45 15.41 6.48
N VAL A 58 15.03 16.47 7.04
CA VAL A 58 15.87 17.41 6.29
C VAL A 58 17.11 16.71 5.72
N LEU A 59 17.80 15.95 6.56
CA LEU A 59 18.99 15.20 6.17
C LEU A 59 18.71 14.21 5.05
N ALA A 60 17.65 13.38 5.20
CA ALA A 60 17.26 12.41 4.18
C ALA A 60 16.92 13.08 2.84
N ARG A 61 16.18 14.21 2.86
CA ARG A 61 15.90 14.99 1.65
C ARG A 61 17.14 15.57 1.00
N SER A 62 18.09 16.06 1.80
CA SER A 62 19.38 16.55 1.29
C SER A 62 20.17 15.42 0.62
N CYS A 63 20.20 14.22 1.21
CA CYS A 63 20.84 13.05 0.60
C CYS A 63 20.15 12.63 -0.71
N HIS A 64 18.82 12.65 -0.76
CA HIS A 64 18.09 12.40 -2.01
C HIS A 64 18.41 13.44 -3.08
N PHE A 65 18.42 14.72 -2.74
CA PHE A 65 18.78 15.79 -3.68
C PHE A 65 20.19 15.62 -4.24
N VAL A 66 21.17 15.29 -3.39
CA VAL A 66 22.56 15.03 -3.82
C VAL A 66 22.62 13.82 -4.76
N ARG A 67 21.92 12.72 -4.42
CA ARG A 67 21.85 11.54 -5.29
C ARG A 67 21.26 11.90 -6.65
N ASP A 68 20.12 12.56 -6.66
CA ASP A 68 19.34 12.81 -7.88
C ASP A 68 20.04 13.82 -8.80
N LYS A 69 20.73 14.84 -8.21
CA LYS A 69 21.40 15.89 -8.98
C LYS A 69 22.85 15.56 -9.36
N PHE A 70 23.57 14.85 -8.48
CA PHE A 70 25.02 14.62 -8.61
C PHE A 70 25.37 13.14 -8.76
N HIS A 71 24.36 12.24 -8.85
CA HIS A 71 24.55 10.79 -8.92
C HIS A 71 25.43 10.23 -7.79
N GLY A 72 25.42 10.89 -6.63
CA GLY A 72 26.18 10.47 -5.46
C GLY A 72 25.58 9.24 -4.78
N PRO A 73 26.33 8.57 -3.90
CA PRO A 73 25.81 7.43 -3.15
C PRO A 73 24.72 7.87 -2.18
N TYR A 74 23.63 7.07 -2.10
CA TYR A 74 22.59 7.26 -1.10
C TYR A 74 22.94 6.45 0.17
N PRO A 75 23.13 7.11 1.34
CA PRO A 75 23.56 6.44 2.55
C PRO A 75 22.37 5.75 3.28
N GLU A 76 21.68 4.83 2.59
CA GLU A 76 20.47 4.15 3.07
C GLU A 76 20.66 3.55 4.46
N ALA A 77 21.71 2.73 4.63
CA ALA A 77 21.98 2.02 5.87
C ALA A 77 22.17 2.96 7.07
N TRP A 78 22.86 4.07 6.84
CA TRP A 78 23.14 5.04 7.89
C TRP A 78 21.86 5.81 8.29
N LEU A 79 21.06 6.24 7.33
CA LEU A 79 19.81 6.97 7.58
C LEU A 79 18.82 6.09 8.35
N HIS A 80 18.65 4.83 7.95
CA HIS A 80 17.74 3.92 8.63
C HIS A 80 18.21 3.61 10.06
N LYS A 81 19.48 3.33 10.26
CA LYS A 81 20.07 3.14 11.60
C LYS A 81 19.90 4.35 12.49
N LEU A 82 20.14 5.55 11.95
CA LEU A 82 20.00 6.80 12.69
C LEU A 82 18.57 7.00 13.21
N PHE A 83 17.58 6.75 12.35
CA PHE A 83 16.16 6.81 12.75
C PHE A 83 15.81 5.74 13.78
N GLY A 84 16.22 4.49 13.54
CA GLY A 84 15.99 3.37 14.44
C GLY A 84 16.59 3.59 15.85
N GLN A 85 17.81 4.07 15.93
CA GLN A 85 18.47 4.42 17.20
C GLN A 85 17.76 5.56 17.94
N TRP A 86 17.30 6.58 17.23
CA TRP A 86 16.50 7.65 17.82
C TRP A 86 15.18 7.09 18.36
N ALA A 87 14.47 6.29 17.57
CA ALA A 87 13.22 5.69 17.98
C ALA A 87 13.39 4.81 19.22
N ALA A 88 14.42 3.95 19.25
CA ALA A 88 14.76 3.12 20.40
C ALA A 88 14.93 3.96 21.67
N ARG A 89 15.72 5.04 21.61
CA ARG A 89 15.95 5.94 22.76
C ARG A 89 14.69 6.64 23.26
N GLN A 90 13.74 6.96 22.39
CA GLN A 90 12.53 7.67 22.79
C GLN A 90 11.45 6.72 23.35
N VAL A 91 11.26 5.58 22.67
CA VAL A 91 10.16 4.65 22.96
C VAL A 91 10.44 3.78 24.19
N SER A 92 11.69 3.32 24.38
CA SER A 92 12.04 2.41 25.50
C SER A 92 11.98 3.07 26.89
N ARG A 93 11.79 4.38 26.97
CA ARG A 93 11.67 5.11 28.25
C ARG A 93 10.39 4.84 29.02
N VAL A 94 9.39 4.26 28.34
CA VAL A 94 8.04 4.11 28.88
C VAL A 94 7.51 2.74 28.48
N ARG A 95 6.70 2.12 29.32
CA ARG A 95 5.99 0.88 28.99
C ARG A 95 4.79 1.16 28.09
N TRP A 96 4.61 0.32 27.07
CA TRP A 96 3.54 0.35 26.09
C TRP A 96 2.79 -0.97 26.05
N ASP A 97 1.48 -0.95 25.78
CA ASP A 97 0.70 -2.16 25.52
C ASP A 97 0.97 -2.70 24.09
N ALA A 98 1.34 -1.80 23.16
CA ALA A 98 1.82 -2.15 21.83
C ALA A 98 2.76 -1.05 21.28
N VAL A 99 3.80 -1.46 20.56
CA VAL A 99 4.71 -0.57 19.83
C VAL A 99 4.60 -0.92 18.36
N PHE A 100 3.87 -0.10 17.60
CA PHE A 100 3.71 -0.23 16.15
C PHE A 100 4.89 0.40 15.44
N CYS A 101 5.58 -0.35 14.63
CA CYS A 101 6.77 0.12 13.91
C CYS A 101 6.83 -0.48 12.50
N PHE A 102 7.53 0.20 11.59
CA PHE A 102 7.66 -0.22 10.20
C PHE A 102 8.91 -1.04 9.97
N SER A 103 8.83 -2.00 9.04
CA SER A 103 10.01 -2.70 8.52
C SER A 103 10.99 -1.74 7.87
N SER A 104 12.22 -2.16 7.75
CA SER A 104 13.40 -1.44 7.26
C SER A 104 14.03 -0.43 8.24
N VAL A 105 13.30 0.10 9.21
CA VAL A 105 13.76 1.17 10.11
C VAL A 105 13.67 0.83 11.60
N SER A 106 13.35 -0.40 11.96
CA SER A 106 12.95 -0.75 13.32
C SER A 106 13.88 -1.75 14.04
N GLU A 107 14.95 -2.21 13.41
CA GLU A 107 15.88 -3.20 14.01
C GLU A 107 16.38 -2.77 15.39
N GLU A 108 16.83 -1.53 15.55
CA GLU A 108 17.35 -1.00 16.80
C GLU A 108 16.27 -0.81 17.87
N LEU A 109 15.06 -0.43 17.43
CA LEU A 109 13.90 -0.34 18.32
C LEU A 109 13.46 -1.71 18.84
N ILE A 110 13.30 -2.68 17.94
CA ILE A 110 12.93 -4.06 18.28
C ILE A 110 13.95 -4.65 19.24
N SER A 111 15.25 -4.45 18.98
CA SER A 111 16.32 -4.90 19.88
C SER A 111 16.25 -4.27 21.28
N ALA A 112 15.90 -2.97 21.35
CA ALA A 112 15.74 -2.26 22.63
C ALA A 112 14.48 -2.68 23.41
N LEU A 113 13.48 -3.21 22.75
CA LEU A 113 12.24 -3.69 23.37
C LEU A 113 12.35 -5.17 23.81
N LYS A 114 13.34 -5.90 23.35
CA LYS A 114 13.52 -7.31 23.66
C LYS A 114 13.64 -7.54 25.19
N GLY A 115 12.82 -8.43 25.72
CA GLY A 115 12.78 -8.72 27.17
C GLY A 115 12.04 -7.67 27.99
N THR A 116 11.45 -6.65 27.39
CA THR A 116 10.55 -5.70 28.06
C THR A 116 9.10 -6.18 28.00
N LEU A 117 8.21 -5.49 28.74
CA LEU A 117 6.76 -5.71 28.70
C LEU A 117 6.05 -4.91 27.60
N SER A 118 6.80 -4.38 26.62
CA SER A 118 6.29 -3.56 25.52
C SER A 118 6.44 -4.32 24.20
N PRO A 119 5.42 -5.06 23.73
CA PRO A 119 5.53 -5.89 22.54
C PRO A 119 5.67 -5.05 21.27
N SER A 120 6.58 -5.46 20.40
CA SER A 120 6.83 -4.86 19.09
C SER A 120 5.88 -5.47 18.04
N TRP A 121 5.22 -4.60 17.29
CA TRP A 121 4.33 -4.94 16.17
C TRP A 121 4.94 -4.37 14.90
N LEU A 122 5.57 -5.21 14.11
CA LEU A 122 6.28 -4.82 12.90
C LEU A 122 5.34 -4.85 11.70
N PHE A 123 5.11 -3.70 11.09
CA PHE A 123 4.28 -3.57 9.90
C PHE A 123 5.10 -3.82 8.65
N ARG A 124 4.72 -4.85 7.91
CA ARG A 124 5.24 -5.12 6.57
C ARG A 124 4.18 -4.77 5.54
N SER A 125 4.37 -3.64 4.86
CA SER A 125 3.40 -3.08 3.90
C SER A 125 3.53 -3.64 2.48
N SER A 126 4.40 -4.62 2.27
CA SER A 126 4.64 -5.35 1.03
C SER A 126 4.66 -6.86 1.30
N SER A 127 4.92 -7.69 0.29
CA SER A 127 5.23 -9.11 0.48
C SER A 127 6.50 -9.30 1.32
N HIS A 128 6.75 -10.50 1.81
CA HIS A 128 8.01 -10.86 2.49
C HIS A 128 9.21 -10.35 1.69
N ILE A 129 10.23 -9.79 2.35
CA ILE A 129 11.32 -9.08 1.64
C ILE A 129 12.06 -9.96 0.62
N LEU A 130 12.26 -11.24 0.91
CA LEU A 130 12.86 -12.19 -0.03
C LEU A 130 11.95 -12.41 -1.24
N ARG A 131 10.64 -12.55 -1.04
CA ARG A 131 9.68 -12.70 -2.14
C ARG A 131 9.62 -11.45 -3.00
N GLN A 132 9.61 -10.27 -2.38
CA GLN A 132 9.69 -9.01 -3.11
C GLN A 132 10.97 -8.92 -3.94
N ALA A 133 12.12 -9.25 -3.36
CA ALA A 133 13.40 -9.23 -4.06
C ALA A 133 13.41 -10.19 -5.25
N GLU A 134 12.92 -11.43 -5.09
CA GLU A 134 12.79 -12.43 -6.16
C GLU A 134 11.91 -11.94 -7.32
N LEU A 135 10.72 -11.39 -6.99
CA LEU A 135 9.78 -10.90 -7.98
C LEU A 135 10.37 -9.73 -8.80
N LEU A 136 11.04 -8.80 -8.11
CA LEU A 136 11.62 -7.62 -8.75
C LEU A 136 12.91 -7.95 -9.51
N GLU A 137 13.72 -8.89 -9.03
CA GLU A 137 14.86 -9.39 -9.80
C GLU A 137 14.44 -10.08 -11.10
N ALA A 138 13.37 -10.88 -11.07
CA ALA A 138 12.81 -11.46 -12.27
C ALA A 138 12.26 -10.38 -13.22
N GLU A 139 11.70 -9.30 -12.69
CA GLU A 139 11.19 -8.20 -13.50
C GLU A 139 12.33 -7.35 -14.09
N GLU A 140 13.43 -7.13 -13.36
CA GLU A 140 14.64 -6.49 -13.85
C GLU A 140 15.22 -7.24 -15.07
N ARG A 141 15.26 -8.59 -14.99
CA ARG A 141 15.70 -9.42 -16.12
C ARG A 141 14.78 -9.30 -17.34
N ARG A 142 13.46 -9.22 -17.13
CA ARG A 142 12.48 -9.02 -18.21
C ARG A 142 12.58 -7.64 -18.84
N ALA A 143 12.78 -6.61 -18.03
CA ALA A 143 12.88 -5.23 -18.48
C ALA A 143 14.21 -4.93 -19.20
N GLY A 144 15.26 -5.69 -18.89
CA GLY A 144 16.61 -5.48 -19.44
C GLY A 144 17.28 -4.19 -18.93
N VAL A 145 16.73 -3.58 -17.88
CA VAL A 145 17.26 -2.35 -17.27
C VAL A 145 17.19 -2.47 -15.75
N PRO A 146 18.09 -1.83 -15.00
CA PRO A 146 18.03 -1.80 -13.55
C PRO A 146 16.70 -1.20 -13.06
N ILE A 147 16.08 -1.84 -12.06
CA ILE A 147 14.87 -1.35 -11.42
C ILE A 147 15.09 -1.14 -9.92
N ASP A 148 14.20 -0.35 -9.30
CA ASP A 148 14.23 -0.15 -7.85
C ASP A 148 13.83 -1.44 -7.13
N ARG A 149 14.79 -2.04 -6.39
CA ARG A 149 14.61 -3.28 -5.64
C ARG A 149 15.37 -3.26 -4.32
N PRO A 150 14.97 -4.08 -3.33
CA PRO A 150 15.65 -4.15 -2.05
C PRO A 150 17.13 -4.48 -2.20
N SER A 151 17.98 -3.71 -1.53
CA SER A 151 19.41 -4.01 -1.45
C SER A 151 19.68 -5.24 -0.57
N ALA A 152 20.81 -5.91 -0.76
CA ALA A 152 21.21 -7.04 0.08
C ALA A 152 21.28 -6.65 1.57
N TRP A 153 21.68 -5.41 1.87
CA TRP A 153 21.67 -4.87 3.23
C TRP A 153 20.25 -4.76 3.79
N MET A 154 19.30 -4.27 2.99
CA MET A 154 17.90 -4.14 3.38
C MET A 154 17.27 -5.50 3.64
N ILE A 155 17.51 -6.47 2.75
CA ILE A 155 17.03 -7.85 2.92
C ILE A 155 17.53 -8.42 4.25
N ALA A 156 18.84 -8.37 4.51
CA ALA A 156 19.39 -8.88 5.74
C ALA A 156 18.88 -8.15 7.00
N ARG A 157 18.59 -6.85 6.89
CA ARG A 157 18.02 -6.05 7.97
C ARG A 157 16.59 -6.48 8.30
N GLU A 158 15.72 -6.56 7.30
CA GLU A 158 14.32 -6.95 7.52
C GLU A 158 14.18 -8.39 8.05
N GLU A 159 15.03 -9.31 7.59
CA GLU A 159 15.08 -10.66 8.17
C GLU A 159 15.38 -10.63 9.68
N ARG A 160 16.31 -9.76 10.13
CA ARG A 160 16.58 -9.61 11.57
C ARG A 160 15.42 -8.91 12.29
N GLU A 161 14.72 -7.97 11.64
CA GLU A 161 13.51 -7.35 12.18
C GLU A 161 12.39 -8.38 12.37
N TYR A 162 12.15 -9.27 11.38
CA TYR A 162 11.16 -10.36 11.49
C TYR A 162 11.52 -11.33 12.62
N ALA A 163 12.78 -11.70 12.71
CA ALA A 163 13.25 -12.59 13.78
C ALA A 163 13.05 -11.97 15.18
N GLY A 164 13.29 -10.67 15.32
CA GLY A 164 13.21 -9.95 16.60
C GLY A 164 11.81 -9.50 16.99
N ALA A 165 10.93 -9.26 16.03
CA ALA A 165 9.57 -8.75 16.29
C ALA A 165 8.70 -9.77 17.04
N ASP A 166 7.82 -9.28 17.91
CA ASP A 166 6.82 -10.10 18.61
C ASP A 166 5.62 -10.44 17.74
N VAL A 167 5.20 -9.50 16.91
CA VAL A 167 4.09 -9.62 15.94
C VAL A 167 4.52 -9.00 14.62
N ILE A 168 4.13 -9.63 13.52
CA ILE A 168 4.30 -9.10 12.16
C ILE A 168 2.91 -8.82 11.59
N VAL A 169 2.66 -7.57 11.22
CA VAL A 169 1.38 -7.14 10.64
C VAL A 169 1.49 -7.11 9.12
N THR A 170 0.61 -7.85 8.45
CA THR A 170 0.44 -7.84 7.00
C THR A 170 -0.89 -7.22 6.62
N LEU A 171 -1.01 -6.71 5.40
CA LEU A 171 -2.15 -5.90 4.97
C LEU A 171 -3.12 -6.62 4.03
N SER A 172 -2.74 -7.80 3.52
CA SER A 172 -3.54 -8.59 2.59
C SER A 172 -3.24 -10.09 2.72
N GLY A 173 -4.12 -10.92 2.18
CA GLY A 173 -3.91 -12.36 2.04
C GLY A 173 -2.64 -12.67 1.27
N PHE A 174 -2.40 -12.01 0.13
CA PHE A 174 -1.16 -12.15 -0.63
C PHE A 174 0.08 -11.88 0.23
N ALA A 175 0.13 -10.73 0.92
CA ALA A 175 1.29 -10.38 1.75
C ALA A 175 1.51 -11.41 2.86
N ARG A 176 0.44 -11.85 3.54
CA ARG A 176 0.48 -12.90 4.57
C ARG A 176 1.05 -14.21 4.01
N ASP A 177 0.54 -14.66 2.88
CA ASP A 177 0.87 -15.97 2.30
C ASP A 177 2.33 -16.04 1.81
N THR A 178 2.98 -14.90 1.59
CA THR A 178 4.42 -14.85 1.28
C THR A 178 5.31 -15.21 2.49
N PHE A 179 4.75 -15.26 3.70
CA PHE A 179 5.45 -15.73 4.90
C PHE A 179 5.21 -17.23 5.18
N ALA A 180 4.35 -17.90 4.40
CA ALA A 180 4.08 -19.32 4.60
C ALA A 180 5.35 -20.17 4.54
N GLY A 181 5.50 -21.09 5.47
CA GLY A 181 6.69 -21.96 5.62
C GLY A 181 7.93 -21.26 6.17
N THR A 182 7.88 -19.96 6.47
CA THR A 182 8.99 -19.28 7.18
C THR A 182 8.88 -19.51 8.69
N SER A 183 10.01 -19.36 9.41
CA SER A 183 10.04 -19.40 10.88
C SER A 183 9.22 -18.29 11.54
N HIS A 184 8.71 -17.32 10.77
CA HIS A 184 8.00 -16.13 11.25
C HIS A 184 6.47 -16.22 11.09
N GLU A 185 5.96 -17.27 10.43
CA GLU A 185 4.53 -17.45 10.13
C GLU A 185 3.64 -17.37 11.38
N HIS A 186 4.09 -17.94 12.49
CA HIS A 186 3.36 -17.93 13.77
C HIS A 186 3.19 -16.54 14.41
N LYS A 187 3.91 -15.51 13.91
CA LYS A 187 3.85 -14.12 14.40
C LYS A 187 2.87 -13.26 13.62
N LEU A 188 2.27 -13.80 12.56
CA LEU A 188 1.47 -13.01 11.63
C LEU A 188 0.11 -12.61 12.21
N VAL A 189 -0.24 -11.36 12.00
CA VAL A 189 -1.58 -10.80 12.18
C VAL A 189 -1.92 -10.03 10.91
N MET A 190 -3.01 -10.40 10.25
CA MET A 190 -3.47 -9.69 9.06
C MET A 190 -4.49 -8.62 9.47
N VAL A 191 -4.20 -7.37 9.16
CA VAL A 191 -5.12 -6.23 9.37
C VAL A 191 -5.14 -5.40 8.09
N PRO A 192 -6.09 -5.65 7.18
CA PRO A 192 -6.27 -4.84 5.99
C PRO A 192 -6.57 -3.38 6.33
N LEU A 193 -6.11 -2.47 5.49
CA LEU A 193 -6.26 -1.03 5.73
C LEU A 193 -7.72 -0.57 5.65
N GLY A 194 -8.05 0.44 6.42
CA GLY A 194 -9.21 1.28 6.20
C GLY A 194 -8.95 2.28 5.09
N VAL A 195 -10.01 2.71 4.44
CA VAL A 195 -9.93 3.74 3.40
C VAL A 195 -11.05 4.76 3.64
N ASP A 196 -10.70 6.03 3.68
CA ASP A 196 -11.71 7.09 3.61
C ASP A 196 -12.09 7.28 2.15
N VAL A 197 -13.19 6.66 1.76
CA VAL A 197 -13.69 6.67 0.38
C VAL A 197 -14.93 7.52 0.18
N ALA A 198 -15.37 8.25 1.19
CA ALA A 198 -16.59 9.03 1.08
C ALA A 198 -16.55 10.00 -0.11
N HIS A 199 -15.40 10.61 -0.34
CA HIS A 199 -15.18 11.54 -1.46
C HIS A 199 -14.88 10.84 -2.81
N PHE A 200 -14.66 9.52 -2.84
CA PHE A 200 -14.53 8.75 -4.08
C PHE A 200 -15.87 8.21 -4.60
N ARG A 201 -16.91 8.17 -3.74
CA ARG A 201 -18.22 7.65 -4.15
C ARG A 201 -18.88 8.60 -5.13
N PRO A 202 -19.23 8.15 -6.35
CA PRO A 202 -19.95 8.97 -7.32
C PRO A 202 -21.39 9.21 -6.88
N THR A 203 -21.96 10.32 -7.29
CA THR A 203 -23.41 10.55 -7.18
C THR A 203 -24.19 9.63 -8.13
N ALA A 204 -25.49 9.46 -7.89
CA ALA A 204 -26.35 8.64 -8.74
C ALA A 204 -26.29 9.07 -10.21
N ASP A 205 -26.27 10.39 -10.48
CA ASP A 205 -26.18 10.95 -11.83
C ASP A 205 -24.86 10.56 -12.53
N LYS A 206 -23.75 10.51 -11.79
CA LYS A 206 -22.45 10.11 -12.35
C LYS A 206 -22.41 8.60 -12.63
N ILE A 207 -23.03 7.78 -11.79
CA ILE A 207 -23.18 6.32 -12.04
C ILE A 207 -23.98 6.11 -13.33
N GLU A 208 -25.10 6.79 -13.47
CA GLU A 208 -25.97 6.68 -14.65
C GLU A 208 -25.28 7.23 -15.90
N ALA A 209 -24.56 8.34 -15.80
CA ALA A 209 -23.79 8.90 -16.92
C ALA A 209 -22.70 7.93 -17.42
N ARG A 210 -21.97 7.23 -16.51
CA ARG A 210 -21.02 6.17 -16.87
C ARG A 210 -21.73 5.01 -17.55
N ARG A 211 -22.85 4.53 -16.96
CA ARG A 211 -23.66 3.46 -17.52
C ARG A 211 -24.11 3.80 -18.96
N ASN A 212 -24.65 4.97 -19.19
CA ASN A 212 -25.12 5.41 -20.50
C ASN A 212 -23.98 5.55 -21.51
N ARG A 213 -22.81 6.02 -21.11
CA ARG A 213 -21.61 6.09 -21.96
C ARG A 213 -21.15 4.68 -22.39
N ILE A 214 -21.11 3.71 -21.46
CA ILE A 214 -20.75 2.33 -21.75
C ILE A 214 -21.74 1.72 -22.75
N LEU A 215 -23.05 1.84 -22.51
CA LEU A 215 -24.10 1.30 -23.37
C LEU A 215 -24.19 1.99 -24.72
N GLY A 216 -23.86 3.28 -24.79
CA GLY A 216 -23.88 4.08 -26.03
C GLY A 216 -22.75 3.74 -27.00
N GLY A 217 -21.87 2.79 -26.70
CA GLY A 217 -20.80 2.34 -27.59
C GLY A 217 -19.62 3.31 -27.76
N ALA A 218 -19.50 4.29 -26.87
CA ALA A 218 -18.32 5.17 -26.82
C ALA A 218 -17.06 4.36 -26.56
N LYS A 219 -15.88 4.91 -26.86
CA LYS A 219 -14.59 4.29 -26.52
C LYS A 219 -14.54 3.96 -25.03
N LEU A 220 -14.13 2.73 -24.68
CA LEU A 220 -13.95 2.37 -23.28
C LEU A 220 -12.75 3.09 -22.67
N ARG A 221 -12.97 3.69 -21.52
CA ARG A 221 -11.97 4.45 -20.77
C ARG A 221 -11.29 3.54 -19.74
N VAL A 222 -10.03 3.23 -20.00
CA VAL A 222 -9.21 2.36 -19.16
C VAL A 222 -8.29 3.21 -18.31
N LEU A 223 -8.47 3.13 -16.99
CA LEU A 223 -7.75 3.91 -16.00
C LEU A 223 -6.71 3.06 -15.28
N PHE A 224 -5.52 3.62 -15.08
CA PHE A 224 -4.53 3.17 -14.12
C PHE A 224 -4.16 4.33 -13.18
N VAL A 225 -4.05 4.06 -11.88
CA VAL A 225 -3.56 5.01 -10.87
C VAL A 225 -2.44 4.35 -10.08
N GLY A 226 -1.25 4.96 -10.11
CA GLY A 226 -0.06 4.46 -9.44
C GLY A 226 1.22 4.97 -10.07
N THR A 227 2.35 4.67 -9.46
CA THR A 227 3.66 4.93 -10.08
C THR A 227 3.77 4.13 -11.37
N LYS A 228 4.07 4.80 -12.47
CA LYS A 228 4.35 4.15 -13.75
C LYS A 228 5.75 3.52 -13.69
N SER A 229 5.82 2.32 -13.12
CA SER A 229 7.06 1.59 -12.81
C SER A 229 6.96 0.13 -13.22
N TYR A 230 8.10 -0.53 -13.35
CA TYR A 230 8.17 -1.96 -13.65
C TYR A 230 7.48 -2.79 -12.57
N ARG A 231 7.66 -2.43 -11.29
CA ARG A 231 6.95 -3.07 -10.17
C ARG A 231 5.43 -3.01 -10.33
N LYS A 232 4.90 -1.98 -10.98
CA LYS A 232 3.45 -1.80 -11.19
C LYS A 232 2.97 -2.30 -12.55
N GLY A 233 3.79 -3.12 -13.24
CA GLY A 233 3.41 -3.79 -14.49
C GLY A 233 3.55 -2.89 -15.72
N LEU A 234 4.57 -2.05 -15.77
CA LEU A 234 4.80 -1.15 -16.90
C LEU A 234 4.95 -1.90 -18.24
N LEU A 235 5.55 -3.10 -18.23
CA LEU A 235 5.67 -3.93 -19.43
C LEU A 235 4.29 -4.36 -19.94
N GLU A 236 3.43 -4.84 -19.03
CA GLU A 236 2.05 -5.22 -19.31
C GLU A 236 1.23 -4.04 -19.80
N LEU A 237 1.31 -2.89 -19.12
CA LEU A 237 0.64 -1.66 -19.55
C LEU A 237 1.04 -1.25 -20.95
N THR A 238 2.34 -1.37 -21.29
CA THR A 238 2.86 -1.04 -22.62
C THR A 238 2.28 -1.99 -23.68
N GLN A 239 2.30 -3.29 -23.42
CA GLN A 239 1.77 -4.30 -24.34
C GLN A 239 0.25 -4.13 -24.55
N ILE A 240 -0.52 -3.92 -23.47
CA ILE A 240 -1.98 -3.67 -23.52
C ILE A 240 -2.29 -2.49 -24.46
N VAL A 241 -1.62 -1.36 -24.24
CA VAL A 241 -1.85 -0.13 -25.02
C VAL A 241 -1.43 -0.27 -26.48
N GLN A 242 -0.37 -1.05 -26.75
CA GLN A 242 0.10 -1.28 -28.11
C GLN A 242 -0.81 -2.24 -28.90
N THR A 243 -1.42 -3.20 -28.21
CA THR A 243 -2.27 -4.23 -28.83
C THR A 243 -3.68 -3.76 -29.05
N LEU A 244 -4.28 -3.09 -28.07
CA LEU A 244 -5.64 -2.63 -28.16
C LEU A 244 -5.79 -1.40 -29.08
N THR A 245 -6.85 -1.41 -29.84
CA THR A 245 -7.10 -0.48 -30.95
C THR A 245 -7.84 0.78 -30.52
N ASP A 246 -8.33 1.55 -31.51
CA ASP A 246 -9.04 2.82 -31.35
C ASP A 246 -10.41 2.73 -30.64
N ARG A 247 -10.79 1.55 -30.13
CA ARG A 247 -12.00 1.36 -29.32
C ARG A 247 -11.79 1.66 -27.83
N PHE A 248 -10.54 1.94 -27.43
CA PHE A 248 -10.14 2.23 -26.05
C PHE A 248 -9.48 3.60 -25.93
N GLU A 249 -9.67 4.23 -24.78
CA GLU A 249 -8.95 5.40 -24.32
C GLU A 249 -8.22 5.06 -23.04
N PHE A 250 -6.93 5.37 -22.94
CA PHE A 250 -6.10 5.05 -21.81
C PHE A 250 -5.66 6.31 -21.07
N ARG A 251 -5.79 6.31 -19.73
CA ARG A 251 -5.26 7.37 -18.86
C ARG A 251 -4.52 6.75 -17.69
N PHE A 252 -3.25 7.14 -17.52
CA PHE A 252 -2.38 6.63 -16.46
C PHE A 252 -1.92 7.78 -15.57
N VAL A 253 -2.40 7.77 -14.31
CA VAL A 253 -2.20 8.85 -13.33
C VAL A 253 -1.16 8.44 -12.30
N GLY A 254 -0.15 9.26 -12.09
CA GLY A 254 0.87 9.05 -11.05
C GLY A 254 2.28 9.42 -11.50
N PRO A 255 3.26 9.31 -10.61
CA PRO A 255 4.66 9.60 -10.96
C PRO A 255 5.24 8.58 -11.94
N GLU A 256 6.33 8.96 -12.57
CA GLU A 256 7.07 8.15 -13.52
C GLU A 256 8.39 7.67 -12.90
N GLU A 257 8.74 6.42 -13.11
CA GLU A 257 10.04 5.89 -12.73
C GLU A 257 11.11 6.36 -13.70
N ALA A 258 12.22 6.86 -13.18
CA ALA A 258 13.27 7.48 -14.01
C ALA A 258 13.90 6.50 -15.03
N GLN A 259 13.98 5.22 -14.69
CA GLN A 259 14.55 4.18 -15.54
C GLN A 259 13.60 3.70 -16.65
N ALA A 260 12.36 4.16 -16.66
CA ALA A 260 11.30 3.66 -17.52
C ALA A 260 11.14 4.42 -18.87
N HIS A 261 12.03 5.33 -19.22
CA HIS A 261 11.87 6.29 -20.32
C HIS A 261 11.44 5.67 -21.66
N ALA A 262 12.02 4.54 -22.06
CA ALA A 262 11.71 3.91 -23.35
C ALA A 262 10.24 3.42 -23.41
N HIS A 263 9.79 2.73 -22.36
CA HIS A 263 8.41 2.23 -22.24
C HIS A 263 7.40 3.38 -22.06
N LEU A 264 7.76 4.40 -21.31
CA LEU A 264 6.92 5.61 -21.14
C LEU A 264 6.76 6.38 -22.46
N ALA A 265 7.79 6.42 -23.32
CA ALA A 265 7.68 7.02 -24.65
C ALA A 265 6.67 6.25 -25.53
N ALA A 266 6.71 4.92 -25.50
CA ALA A 266 5.74 4.07 -26.21
C ALA A 266 4.30 4.28 -25.68
N LEU A 267 4.12 4.42 -24.37
CA LEU A 267 2.81 4.71 -23.77
C LEU A 267 2.26 6.07 -24.18
N ARG A 268 3.09 7.13 -24.18
CA ARG A 268 2.67 8.49 -24.57
C ARG A 268 2.10 8.60 -25.98
N ALA A 269 2.46 7.67 -26.86
CA ALA A 269 1.91 7.67 -28.22
C ALA A 269 0.43 7.30 -28.28
N ARG A 270 -0.12 6.61 -27.23
CA ARG A 270 -1.48 6.06 -27.23
C ARG A 270 -2.25 6.22 -25.93
N ALA A 271 -1.62 6.70 -24.86
CA ALA A 271 -2.20 6.90 -23.56
C ALA A 271 -1.94 8.32 -23.06
N GLU A 272 -2.89 8.88 -22.35
CA GLU A 272 -2.70 10.12 -21.59
C GLU A 272 -1.92 9.81 -20.30
N LEU A 273 -0.68 10.30 -20.21
CA LEU A 273 0.13 10.17 -19.00
C LEU A 273 -0.01 11.41 -18.13
N VAL A 274 -0.76 11.30 -17.06
CA VAL A 274 -0.98 12.36 -16.08
C VAL A 274 0.07 12.24 -14.96
N PRO A 275 0.77 13.31 -14.59
CA PRO A 275 1.70 13.29 -13.45
C PRO A 275 0.97 13.01 -12.13
N ALA A 276 1.70 12.91 -11.03
CA ALA A 276 1.10 12.80 -9.71
C ALA A 276 0.21 14.02 -9.42
N ILE A 277 -1.04 13.77 -9.07
CA ILE A 277 -2.02 14.79 -8.67
C ILE A 277 -2.30 14.71 -7.17
N PRO A 278 -2.75 15.79 -6.52
CA PRO A 278 -3.18 15.78 -5.14
C PRO A 278 -4.32 14.77 -4.91
N GLU A 279 -4.36 14.13 -3.74
CA GLU A 279 -5.38 13.15 -3.37
C GLU A 279 -6.82 13.68 -3.56
N ALA A 280 -7.04 14.96 -3.26
CA ALA A 280 -8.35 15.62 -3.45
C ALA A 280 -8.82 15.69 -4.92
N GLN A 281 -7.93 15.53 -5.89
CA GLN A 281 -8.25 15.51 -7.33
C GLN A 281 -8.39 14.08 -7.89
N LEU A 282 -8.01 13.07 -7.13
CA LEU A 282 -8.13 11.67 -7.58
C LEU A 282 -9.58 11.25 -7.90
N PRO A 283 -10.63 11.69 -7.17
CA PRO A 283 -12.01 11.33 -7.52
C PRO A 283 -12.37 11.63 -8.97
N GLU A 284 -11.95 12.77 -9.52
CA GLU A 284 -12.21 13.13 -10.93
C GLU A 284 -11.52 12.16 -11.90
N ALA A 285 -10.31 11.69 -11.55
CA ALA A 285 -9.61 10.70 -12.36
C ALA A 285 -10.35 9.36 -12.38
N TYR A 286 -10.87 8.89 -11.22
CA TYR A 286 -11.66 7.67 -11.15
C TYR A 286 -13.03 7.81 -11.85
N GLU A 287 -13.67 8.98 -11.77
CA GLU A 287 -14.94 9.23 -12.46
C GLU A 287 -14.79 9.16 -13.98
N TRP A 288 -13.63 9.54 -14.50
CA TRP A 288 -13.35 9.47 -15.93
C TRP A 288 -13.38 8.02 -16.46
N GLY A 289 -12.90 7.03 -15.70
CA GLY A 289 -12.71 5.65 -16.14
C GLY A 289 -14.02 4.85 -16.27
N ASP A 290 -14.01 3.81 -17.09
CA ASP A 290 -15.02 2.77 -17.20
C ASP A 290 -14.55 1.44 -16.60
N VAL A 291 -13.23 1.17 -16.71
CA VAL A 291 -12.54 0.00 -16.16
C VAL A 291 -11.23 0.45 -15.54
N PHE A 292 -10.89 -0.14 -14.41
CA PHE A 292 -9.61 0.09 -13.75
C PHE A 292 -8.67 -1.10 -13.99
N ILE A 293 -7.43 -0.85 -14.41
CA ILE A 293 -6.43 -1.90 -14.58
C ILE A 293 -5.26 -1.73 -13.60
N PHE A 294 -4.78 -2.85 -13.04
CA PHE A 294 -3.66 -2.84 -12.11
C PHE A 294 -2.80 -4.10 -12.27
N PRO A 295 -1.98 -4.19 -13.33
CA PRO A 295 -1.17 -5.36 -13.63
C PRO A 295 0.10 -5.44 -12.77
N THR A 296 -0.01 -5.12 -11.47
CA THR A 296 1.14 -5.04 -10.56
C THR A 296 1.88 -6.37 -10.45
N ILE A 297 3.20 -6.30 -10.41
CA ILE A 297 4.06 -7.47 -10.14
C ILE A 297 4.05 -7.78 -8.64
N GLU A 298 3.96 -6.73 -7.81
CA GLU A 298 3.93 -6.84 -6.37
C GLU A 298 3.39 -5.56 -5.72
N ASP A 299 2.44 -5.73 -4.78
CA ASP A 299 1.96 -4.69 -3.87
C ASP A 299 1.40 -5.36 -2.61
N GLY A 300 1.71 -4.82 -1.42
CA GLY A 300 1.23 -5.41 -0.18
C GLY A 300 -0.27 -5.23 0.08
N PHE A 301 -0.91 -4.21 -0.49
CA PHE A 301 -2.36 -3.95 -0.34
C PHE A 301 -2.98 -3.31 -1.57
N ALA A 302 -2.34 -2.28 -2.12
CA ALA A 302 -2.84 -1.47 -3.25
C ALA A 302 -4.12 -0.69 -2.92
N ALA A 303 -4.02 0.34 -2.07
CA ALA A 303 -5.16 1.19 -1.67
C ALA A 303 -5.92 1.80 -2.87
N VAL A 304 -5.27 1.98 -4.02
CA VAL A 304 -5.90 2.46 -5.26
C VAL A 304 -7.02 1.55 -5.77
N LEU A 305 -6.98 0.26 -5.45
CA LEU A 305 -8.03 -0.70 -5.80
C LEU A 305 -9.31 -0.43 -4.99
N THR A 306 -9.18 -0.12 -3.70
CA THR A 306 -10.34 0.23 -2.86
C THR A 306 -10.93 1.58 -3.27
N GLN A 307 -10.12 2.54 -3.70
CA GLN A 307 -10.57 3.82 -4.27
C GLN A 307 -11.32 3.59 -5.59
N ALA A 308 -10.79 2.74 -6.49
CA ALA A 308 -11.43 2.38 -7.75
C ALA A 308 -12.79 1.68 -7.52
N SER A 309 -12.84 0.72 -6.59
CA SER A 309 -14.10 0.05 -6.21
C SER A 309 -15.12 1.04 -5.65
N ALA A 310 -14.69 1.97 -4.77
CA ALA A 310 -15.57 3.00 -4.23
C ALA A 310 -16.12 3.93 -5.30
N ALA A 311 -15.31 4.22 -6.34
CA ALA A 311 -15.73 4.99 -7.50
C ALA A 311 -16.60 4.18 -8.50
N GLY A 312 -16.91 2.92 -8.19
CA GLY A 312 -17.75 2.05 -9.02
C GLY A 312 -17.06 1.55 -10.29
N LEU A 313 -15.74 1.40 -10.27
CA LEU A 313 -15.01 0.85 -11.41
C LEU A 313 -14.85 -0.67 -11.29
N PRO A 314 -15.26 -1.46 -12.29
CA PRO A 314 -14.81 -2.82 -12.44
C PRO A 314 -13.28 -2.88 -12.52
N ILE A 315 -12.66 -3.83 -11.80
CA ILE A 315 -11.22 -3.90 -11.64
C ILE A 315 -10.65 -5.13 -12.34
N LEU A 316 -9.62 -4.95 -13.14
CA LEU A 316 -8.74 -6.00 -13.63
C LEU A 316 -7.40 -5.84 -12.88
N ALA A 317 -7.08 -6.77 -11.99
CA ALA A 317 -5.86 -6.70 -11.20
C ALA A 317 -5.17 -8.05 -11.10
N THR A 318 -3.87 -8.06 -10.83
CA THR A 318 -3.14 -9.31 -10.57
C THR A 318 -3.36 -9.80 -9.14
N GLY A 319 -3.08 -11.10 -8.89
CA GLY A 319 -3.20 -11.71 -7.57
C GLY A 319 -2.10 -11.31 -6.58
N ASN A 320 -1.01 -10.66 -7.04
CA ASN A 320 0.11 -10.26 -6.19
C ASN A 320 -0.13 -8.91 -5.45
N CYS A 321 -1.34 -8.71 -4.96
CA CYS A 321 -1.75 -7.56 -4.15
C CYS A 321 -3.01 -7.91 -3.34
N GLY A 322 -3.67 -6.91 -2.77
CA GLY A 322 -4.93 -7.11 -2.02
C GLY A 322 -6.16 -7.42 -2.87
N ALA A 323 -6.07 -7.48 -4.19
CA ALA A 323 -7.20 -7.72 -5.08
C ALA A 323 -8.01 -8.99 -4.75
N PRO A 324 -7.38 -10.16 -4.48
CA PRO A 324 -8.10 -11.39 -4.14
C PRO A 324 -8.96 -11.28 -2.88
N ASP A 325 -8.67 -10.33 -1.99
CA ASP A 325 -9.36 -10.21 -0.71
C ASP A 325 -10.76 -9.58 -0.84
N PHE A 326 -11.07 -8.91 -1.97
CA PHE A 326 -12.34 -8.19 -2.12
C PHE A 326 -12.92 -8.15 -3.54
N ILE A 327 -12.16 -8.51 -4.59
CA ILE A 327 -12.71 -8.60 -5.94
C ILE A 327 -13.48 -9.92 -6.07
N ARG A 328 -14.72 -9.85 -6.53
CA ARG A 328 -15.52 -11.01 -6.91
C ARG A 328 -15.41 -11.21 -8.41
N ASP A 329 -14.83 -12.34 -8.80
CA ASP A 329 -14.53 -12.69 -10.20
C ASP A 329 -15.80 -12.71 -11.05
N GLY A 330 -15.83 -11.95 -12.13
CA GLY A 330 -16.99 -11.81 -13.01
C GLY A 330 -18.14 -10.94 -12.48
N GLU A 331 -18.08 -10.46 -11.21
CA GLU A 331 -19.12 -9.62 -10.61
C GLU A 331 -18.71 -8.18 -10.37
N THR A 332 -17.47 -7.96 -9.87
CA THR A 332 -16.91 -6.63 -9.61
C THR A 332 -15.59 -6.40 -10.33
N GLY A 333 -15.10 -7.40 -11.05
CA GLY A 333 -13.84 -7.39 -11.79
C GLY A 333 -13.28 -8.78 -11.97
N TRP A 334 -11.96 -8.87 -12.20
CA TRP A 334 -11.22 -10.13 -12.35
C TRP A 334 -9.86 -10.06 -11.70
N VAL A 335 -9.47 -11.17 -11.06
CA VAL A 335 -8.11 -11.39 -10.60
C VAL A 335 -7.37 -12.18 -11.68
N LEU A 336 -6.35 -11.57 -12.27
CA LEU A 336 -5.63 -12.09 -13.43
C LEU A 336 -4.21 -12.56 -13.07
N PRO A 337 -3.62 -13.45 -13.87
CA PRO A 337 -2.24 -13.88 -13.64
C PRO A 337 -1.24 -12.72 -13.75
N VAL A 338 -0.17 -12.79 -12.97
CA VAL A 338 0.95 -11.84 -13.04
C VAL A 338 1.73 -12.05 -14.34
N ARG A 339 2.20 -10.98 -14.96
CA ARG A 339 2.98 -11.00 -16.22
C ARG A 339 2.22 -11.57 -17.41
N ALA A 340 0.91 -11.44 -17.41
CA ALA A 340 0.01 -11.96 -18.44
C ALA A 340 -0.79 -10.83 -19.09
N ALA A 341 -0.14 -9.96 -19.86
CA ALA A 341 -0.78 -8.86 -20.56
C ALA A 341 -1.92 -9.34 -21.47
N GLU A 342 -1.79 -10.52 -22.08
CA GLU A 342 -2.81 -11.17 -22.91
C GLU A 342 -4.12 -11.35 -22.14
N SER A 343 -4.07 -11.79 -20.88
CA SER A 343 -5.28 -11.96 -20.05
C SER A 343 -6.00 -10.62 -19.79
N PHE A 344 -5.25 -9.52 -19.65
CA PHE A 344 -5.84 -8.19 -19.54
C PHE A 344 -6.47 -7.74 -20.86
N ILE A 345 -5.80 -8.01 -21.98
CA ILE A 345 -6.30 -7.70 -23.32
C ILE A 345 -7.61 -8.45 -23.57
N GLU A 346 -7.64 -9.77 -23.38
CA GLU A 346 -8.84 -10.59 -23.52
C GLU A 346 -10.01 -10.09 -22.67
N ARG A 347 -9.75 -9.68 -21.42
CA ARG A 347 -10.80 -9.14 -20.54
C ARG A 347 -11.28 -7.75 -20.95
N LEU A 348 -10.41 -6.90 -21.45
CA LEU A 348 -10.80 -5.59 -21.98
C LEU A 348 -11.61 -5.74 -23.27
N GLU A 349 -11.23 -6.66 -24.16
CA GLU A 349 -12.02 -7.00 -25.37
C GLU A 349 -13.37 -7.59 -24.98
N TRP A 350 -13.42 -8.44 -23.95
CA TRP A 350 -14.68 -8.94 -23.40
C TRP A 350 -15.56 -7.80 -22.90
N CYS A 351 -15.00 -6.83 -22.16
CA CYS A 351 -15.72 -5.66 -21.68
C CYS A 351 -16.31 -4.85 -22.83
N ASP A 352 -15.59 -4.72 -23.94
CA ASP A 352 -16.06 -4.00 -25.11
C ASP A 352 -17.14 -4.79 -25.89
N ALA A 353 -17.05 -6.11 -25.95
CA ALA A 353 -18.03 -6.96 -26.58
C ALA A 353 -19.31 -7.13 -25.75
N HIS A 354 -19.24 -6.98 -24.41
CA HIS A 354 -20.34 -7.24 -23.47
C HIS A 354 -20.69 -5.99 -22.65
N ARG A 355 -20.98 -4.88 -23.35
CA ARG A 355 -21.23 -3.55 -22.75
C ARG A 355 -22.33 -3.55 -21.69
N SER A 356 -23.42 -4.32 -21.88
CA SER A 356 -24.48 -4.43 -20.89
C SER A 356 -23.98 -5.07 -19.59
N ALA A 357 -23.23 -6.16 -19.67
CA ALA A 357 -22.67 -6.81 -18.50
C ALA A 357 -21.62 -5.91 -17.79
N LEU A 358 -20.80 -5.18 -18.54
CA LEU A 358 -19.87 -4.21 -17.97
C LEU A 358 -20.60 -3.08 -17.23
N ALA A 359 -21.68 -2.54 -17.81
CA ALA A 359 -22.46 -1.48 -17.20
C ALA A 359 -23.14 -1.94 -15.90
N GLU A 360 -23.65 -3.18 -15.88
CA GLU A 360 -24.19 -3.79 -14.67
C GLU A 360 -23.10 -4.02 -13.60
N MET A 361 -21.93 -4.52 -13.99
CA MET A 361 -20.79 -4.70 -13.11
C MET A 361 -20.35 -3.38 -12.48
N ALA A 362 -20.25 -2.30 -13.25
CA ALA A 362 -19.91 -0.96 -12.74
C ALA A 362 -20.96 -0.44 -11.75
N THR A 363 -22.25 -0.62 -12.07
CA THR A 363 -23.37 -0.24 -11.20
C THR A 363 -23.33 -1.05 -9.89
N ARG A 364 -23.14 -2.35 -9.98
CA ARG A 364 -23.03 -3.25 -8.83
C ARG A 364 -21.85 -2.85 -7.93
N THR A 365 -20.67 -2.62 -8.51
CA THR A 365 -19.48 -2.20 -7.77
C THR A 365 -19.73 -0.92 -7.01
N ALA A 366 -20.37 0.10 -7.63
CA ALA A 366 -20.69 1.36 -6.98
C ALA A 366 -21.64 1.22 -5.79
N HIS A 367 -22.62 0.31 -5.86
CA HIS A 367 -23.64 0.14 -4.82
C HIS A 367 -23.24 -0.84 -3.71
N GLU A 368 -22.57 -1.94 -4.06
CA GLU A 368 -22.30 -3.03 -3.13
C GLU A 368 -20.94 -2.94 -2.43
N PHE A 369 -19.98 -2.18 -2.99
CA PHE A 369 -18.66 -2.07 -2.36
C PHE A 369 -18.77 -1.39 -1.00
N GLN A 370 -18.38 -2.12 0.06
CA GLN A 370 -18.28 -1.62 1.42
C GLN A 370 -16.81 -1.57 1.84
N PRO A 371 -16.20 -0.38 1.83
CA PRO A 371 -14.82 -0.23 2.27
C PRO A 371 -14.72 -0.44 3.77
N ARG A 372 -13.60 -0.98 4.20
CA ARG A 372 -13.26 -0.98 5.61
C ARG A 372 -13.01 0.46 6.08
N THR A 373 -13.60 0.78 7.22
CA THR A 373 -13.38 2.07 7.90
C THR A 373 -12.13 2.01 8.78
N TRP A 374 -11.56 3.15 9.08
CA TRP A 374 -10.47 3.24 10.05
C TRP A 374 -10.89 2.85 11.47
N ASP A 375 -12.17 2.98 11.83
CA ASP A 375 -12.72 2.51 13.10
C ASP A 375 -12.69 0.97 13.18
N GLU A 376 -13.00 0.27 12.10
CA GLU A 376 -12.88 -1.20 12.02
C GLU A 376 -11.43 -1.67 12.14
N VAL A 377 -10.50 -0.97 11.50
CA VAL A 377 -9.06 -1.24 11.65
C VAL A 377 -8.61 -1.09 13.10
N ALA A 378 -9.06 -0.02 13.77
CA ALA A 378 -8.72 0.20 15.18
C ALA A 378 -9.32 -0.90 16.09
N ARG A 379 -10.55 -1.37 15.81
CA ARG A 379 -11.17 -2.52 16.52
C ARG A 379 -10.38 -3.82 16.34
N ASP A 380 -9.87 -4.07 15.15
CA ASP A 380 -9.05 -5.26 14.92
C ASP A 380 -7.76 -5.20 15.73
N PHE A 381 -7.10 -4.03 15.79
CA PHE A 381 -5.93 -3.85 16.63
C PHE A 381 -6.25 -4.00 18.12
N GLU A 382 -7.36 -3.45 18.60
CA GLU A 382 -7.81 -3.67 19.98
C GLU A 382 -7.96 -5.16 20.29
N SER A 383 -8.65 -5.88 19.41
CA SER A 383 -8.86 -7.33 19.55
C SER A 383 -7.55 -8.11 19.55
N ALA A 384 -6.65 -7.79 18.65
CA ALA A 384 -5.36 -8.46 18.52
C ALA A 384 -4.44 -8.17 19.74
N ILE A 385 -4.43 -6.93 20.25
CA ILE A 385 -3.67 -6.56 21.46
C ILE A 385 -4.23 -7.33 22.68
N GLU A 386 -5.55 -7.41 22.85
CA GLU A 386 -6.19 -8.12 23.94
C GLU A 386 -5.91 -9.62 23.88
N GLN A 387 -6.04 -10.25 22.72
CA GLN A 387 -5.73 -11.67 22.53
C GLN A 387 -4.29 -11.99 22.91
N ARG A 388 -3.34 -11.13 22.50
CA ARG A 388 -1.94 -11.31 22.85
C ARG A 388 -1.71 -11.18 24.37
N ARG A 389 -2.38 -10.22 25.02
CA ARG A 389 -2.29 -10.00 26.46
C ARG A 389 -2.78 -11.23 27.25
N LEU A 390 -3.90 -11.82 26.81
CA LEU A 390 -4.49 -13.01 27.43
C LEU A 390 -3.56 -14.22 27.29
N ARG A 391 -3.02 -14.47 26.09
CA ARG A 391 -2.05 -15.54 25.86
C ARG A 391 -0.78 -15.37 26.71
N GLY A 392 -0.32 -14.14 26.89
CA GLY A 392 0.83 -13.84 27.75
C GLY A 392 0.56 -14.12 29.24
N ALA A 393 -0.66 -13.87 29.72
CA ALA A 393 -1.07 -14.20 31.09
C ALA A 393 -1.17 -15.73 31.31
N GLU A 394 -1.79 -16.46 30.38
CA GLU A 394 -1.90 -17.93 30.46
C GLU A 394 -0.53 -18.62 30.48
N LEU A 395 0.42 -18.15 29.67
CA LEU A 395 1.79 -18.68 29.66
C LEU A 395 2.55 -18.38 30.95
N ALA A 396 2.29 -17.26 31.59
CA ALA A 396 2.89 -16.91 32.88
C ALA A 396 2.34 -17.77 34.02
N GLU A 397 1.03 -18.08 34.00
CA GLU A 397 0.37 -18.95 34.97
C GLU A 397 0.82 -20.42 34.85
N THR A 398 1.09 -20.91 33.62
CA THR A 398 1.56 -22.26 33.38
C THR A 398 3.05 -22.47 33.69
N ALA A 399 3.84 -21.39 33.81
CA ALA A 399 5.26 -21.39 34.12
C ALA A 399 5.58 -21.18 35.62
N SER A 400 4.56 -20.88 36.44
CA SER A 400 4.63 -20.70 37.90
C SER A 400 4.15 -21.95 38.60
#